data_96c30b506e2988b4e41133bca2ae2e48
#
_entry.id   96c30b506e2988b4e41133bca2ae2e48
#
_cell.length_a   1.000
_cell.length_b   1.000
_cell.length_c   1.000
_cell.angle_alpha   90.00
_cell.angle_beta   90.00
_cell.angle_gamma   90.00
#
_symmetry.space_group_name_H-M   'P 1'
#
loop_
_entity.id
_entity.type
_entity.pdbx_description
1 polymer ?
#
loop_
_entity_poly.entity_id
_entity_poly.type
_entity_poly.pdbx_seq_one_letter_code
_entity_poly.pdbx_strand_id
1 'polypeptide(L)'
;MRMALSSLILISLLGAESLDDALDGFDDEPVTKKSKSVHEEIQDDVMDGFDDEPTPKKVKSTKKSTKDDDAKKIFDNKTLHCGTESPKEETQAYSLTGKLTEQTAYSYSGDDPHDEFSSLKTSLLLDFEYKFKNGFKFKTNAKGYYDAIYDIRGSEKYSDDELDELRSEVELFDAYIEGSLTNKLDMRLGRQVVVWGRSDTIRITDVINPLDNRRPAMVDIEDLRLPVAMAKLDYFVGDWRVTPMAVLEQRFSKNPPFGSAFNPSPRATPDDESYSDVTPALSVGGEFSGWDVNFYATQMRDDAGYMSKGEIQHDKVTMLGSALNILSGSWLLKSELAHFDGLKYTSITDKEFKRTDALLGLEYNGIADTLISYDVALRAVHDYDDRLQAEPMGVKERGYQHAFRVSSDFMNATLKANYLISLFGSKMDEGGFQRAWVKYDIADGIFANVGVVDYIGGSQRFDAIRDNDMAFMDVTYSF
;
A
#
# COMPACT_ATOMS: atom_id res chain seq x y z
N MET A 1 -31.59 20.84 -4.49
CA MET A 1 -31.08 20.56 -5.84
C MET A 1 -29.68 19.94 -5.83
N ARG A 2 -29.18 19.44 -4.69
CA ARG A 2 -27.89 18.73 -4.55
C ARG A 2 -28.00 17.22 -4.30
N MET A 3 -29.22 16.70 -4.10
CA MET A 3 -29.50 15.26 -3.90
C MET A 3 -29.80 14.44 -5.17
N ALA A 4 -29.83 15.08 -6.36
CA ALA A 4 -30.28 14.40 -7.57
C ALA A 4 -29.17 13.79 -8.45
N LEU A 5 -27.89 14.04 -8.17
CA LEU A 5 -26.80 13.49 -8.99
C LEU A 5 -26.32 12.11 -8.55
N SER A 6 -26.31 11.83 -7.24
CA SER A 6 -25.86 10.52 -6.71
C SER A 6 -26.85 9.39 -7.01
N SER A 7 -28.15 9.72 -7.14
CA SER A 7 -29.20 8.73 -7.45
C SER A 7 -29.28 8.35 -8.94
N LEU A 8 -28.71 9.16 -9.84
CA LEU A 8 -28.81 8.89 -11.28
C LEU A 8 -27.81 7.84 -11.79
N ILE A 9 -26.68 7.67 -11.10
CA ILE A 9 -25.67 6.68 -11.49
C ILE A 9 -26.08 5.27 -11.05
N LEU A 10 -26.76 5.15 -9.91
CA LEU A 10 -27.26 3.85 -9.42
C LEU A 10 -28.48 3.33 -10.23
N ILE A 11 -29.30 4.23 -10.78
CA ILE A 11 -30.51 3.86 -11.54
C ILE A 11 -30.17 3.41 -12.97
N SER A 12 -29.07 3.83 -13.55
CA SER A 12 -28.64 3.37 -14.87
C SER A 12 -28.05 1.96 -14.89
N LEU A 13 -27.64 1.43 -13.73
CA LEU A 13 -27.12 0.05 -13.57
C LEU A 13 -28.24 -0.98 -13.28
N LEU A 14 -29.41 -0.53 -12.86
CA LEU A 14 -30.57 -1.41 -12.55
C LEU A 14 -31.54 -1.57 -13.73
N GLY A 15 -31.26 -0.97 -14.89
CA GLY A 15 -32.09 -1.01 -16.08
C GLY A 15 -31.66 -2.02 -17.16
N ALA A 16 -30.72 -2.90 -16.87
CA ALA A 16 -30.36 -4.00 -17.80
C ALA A 16 -31.34 -5.17 -17.59
N GLU A 17 -32.19 -5.38 -18.58
CA GLU A 17 -33.01 -6.60 -18.70
C GLU A 17 -32.08 -7.82 -18.73
N SER A 18 -32.51 -8.90 -18.08
CA SER A 18 -31.94 -10.22 -17.83
C SER A 18 -30.58 -10.58 -18.48
N LEU A 19 -29.74 -11.24 -17.70
CA LEU A 19 -28.42 -11.78 -18.05
C LEU A 19 -28.44 -12.74 -19.28
N ASP A 20 -29.60 -13.24 -19.67
CA ASP A 20 -29.76 -14.17 -20.80
C ASP A 20 -29.72 -13.47 -22.16
N ASP A 21 -30.09 -12.18 -22.28
CA ASP A 21 -30.03 -11.44 -23.54
C ASP A 21 -28.62 -10.92 -23.91
N ALA A 22 -27.66 -10.98 -22.99
CA ALA A 22 -26.28 -10.56 -23.23
C ALA A 22 -25.37 -11.70 -23.75
N LEU A 23 -25.85 -12.94 -23.78
CA LEU A 23 -25.06 -14.12 -24.16
C LEU A 23 -25.36 -14.67 -25.57
N ASP A 24 -26.31 -14.09 -26.30
CA ASP A 24 -26.79 -14.63 -27.61
C ASP A 24 -26.00 -14.08 -28.82
N GLY A 25 -24.74 -13.69 -28.67
CA GLY A 25 -23.93 -13.09 -29.75
C GLY A 25 -22.59 -13.77 -30.04
N PHE A 26 -22.25 -14.89 -29.42
CA PHE A 26 -20.93 -15.55 -29.58
C PHE A 26 -21.01 -17.01 -30.04
N ASP A 27 -21.63 -17.26 -31.20
CA ASP A 27 -21.36 -18.45 -31.99
C ASP A 27 -20.88 -18.00 -33.37
N ASP A 28 -19.57 -18.19 -33.66
CA ASP A 28 -19.07 -18.64 -34.95
C ASP A 28 -17.54 -18.81 -34.98
N GLU A 29 -17.16 -20.05 -35.14
CA GLU A 29 -16.04 -20.81 -35.74
C GLU A 29 -14.58 -20.27 -35.77
N PRO A 30 -13.59 -21.20 -35.70
CA PRO A 30 -12.18 -20.91 -35.45
C PRO A 30 -11.39 -20.68 -36.75
N VAL A 31 -10.70 -19.57 -36.85
CA VAL A 31 -9.64 -19.36 -37.87
C VAL A 31 -8.28 -19.41 -37.20
N THR A 32 -7.57 -20.50 -37.44
CA THR A 32 -6.14 -20.64 -37.14
C THR A 32 -5.30 -19.63 -37.85
N LYS A 33 -4.65 -18.70 -37.14
CA LYS A 33 -3.44 -17.98 -37.60
C LYS A 33 -2.47 -17.83 -36.45
N LYS A 34 -1.27 -18.35 -36.69
CA LYS A 34 -0.08 -18.17 -35.85
C LYS A 34 0.14 -16.70 -35.55
N SER A 35 0.07 -16.27 -34.31
CA SER A 35 0.51 -14.95 -33.89
C SER A 35 1.85 -15.07 -33.16
N LYS A 36 2.78 -14.26 -33.61
CA LYS A 36 4.02 -13.93 -32.90
C LYS A 36 3.65 -13.17 -31.63
N SER A 37 4.22 -13.60 -30.52
CA SER A 37 4.14 -12.92 -29.25
C SER A 37 4.75 -11.52 -29.36
N VAL A 38 3.94 -10.50 -29.22
CA VAL A 38 4.35 -9.14 -28.88
C VAL A 38 3.91 -8.95 -27.44
N HIS A 39 4.87 -8.94 -26.53
CA HIS A 39 4.66 -8.41 -25.19
C HIS A 39 4.44 -6.90 -25.34
N GLU A 40 3.25 -6.45 -25.20
CA GLU A 40 2.92 -5.08 -24.87
C GLU A 40 2.66 -5.03 -23.37
N GLU A 41 3.60 -4.41 -22.67
CA GLU A 41 3.45 -4.01 -21.27
C GLU A 41 2.29 -3.00 -21.20
N ILE A 42 1.20 -3.41 -20.57
CA ILE A 42 0.20 -2.46 -20.08
C ILE A 42 0.71 -2.05 -18.70
N GLN A 43 1.30 -0.88 -18.61
CA GLN A 43 1.65 -0.23 -17.36
C GLN A 43 0.37 0.03 -16.56
N ASP A 44 0.26 -0.63 -15.41
CA ASP A 44 -0.67 -0.23 -14.35
C ASP A 44 -0.14 1.05 -13.69
N ASP A 45 -0.55 2.20 -14.19
CA ASP A 45 -0.24 3.55 -13.69
C ASP A 45 -0.99 3.87 -12.39
N VAL A 46 -0.90 3.03 -11.36
CA VAL A 46 -1.67 3.28 -10.14
C VAL A 46 -0.85 3.47 -8.89
N MET A 47 0.44 3.07 -8.89
CA MET A 47 1.34 3.24 -7.75
C MET A 47 2.79 3.33 -8.20
N ASP A 48 3.08 4.29 -9.08
CA ASP A 48 4.45 4.52 -9.59
C ASP A 48 5.33 5.27 -8.58
N GLY A 49 5.24 4.87 -7.33
CA GLY A 49 6.11 5.33 -6.24
C GLY A 49 7.12 4.28 -5.76
N PHE A 50 7.09 3.05 -6.28
CA PHE A 50 7.82 1.93 -5.68
C PHE A 50 8.73 1.14 -6.61
N ASP A 51 8.78 1.42 -7.91
CA ASP A 51 9.71 0.76 -8.82
C ASP A 51 10.92 1.62 -9.14
N ASP A 52 11.93 1.60 -8.25
CA ASP A 52 13.31 1.98 -8.55
C ASP A 52 14.08 0.75 -9.10
N GLU A 53 13.66 0.18 -10.23
CA GLU A 53 14.54 -0.75 -10.96
C GLU A 53 15.47 0.01 -11.93
N PRO A 54 16.79 -0.16 -11.80
CA PRO A 54 17.73 0.42 -12.76
C PRO A 54 17.70 -0.35 -14.09
N THR A 55 17.23 0.29 -15.16
CA THR A 55 17.28 -0.26 -16.52
C THR A 55 18.69 -0.66 -16.94
N PRO A 56 18.94 -1.89 -17.43
CA PRO A 56 20.26 -2.31 -17.88
C PRO A 56 20.67 -1.57 -19.16
N LYS A 57 21.78 -0.83 -19.08
CA LYS A 57 22.41 -0.16 -20.22
C LYS A 57 22.85 -1.18 -21.27
N LYS A 58 22.33 -1.07 -22.50
CA LYS A 58 22.76 -1.83 -23.68
C LYS A 58 24.25 -1.70 -23.91
N VAL A 59 24.98 -2.79 -23.77
CA VAL A 59 26.40 -2.91 -24.20
C VAL A 59 26.44 -2.88 -25.72
N LYS A 60 27.12 -1.89 -26.28
CA LYS A 60 27.46 -1.83 -27.73
C LYS A 60 28.50 -2.88 -28.04
N SER A 61 28.14 -3.93 -28.78
CA SER A 61 29.10 -4.85 -29.37
C SER A 61 29.70 -4.22 -30.62
N THR A 62 30.99 -3.95 -30.57
CA THR A 62 31.81 -3.61 -31.73
C THR A 62 32.07 -4.85 -32.59
N LYS A 63 31.49 -4.92 -33.78
CA LYS A 63 31.96 -5.86 -34.84
C LYS A 63 32.89 -5.13 -35.77
N LYS A 64 34.10 -5.69 -35.91
CA LYS A 64 35.13 -5.37 -36.87
C LYS A 64 34.65 -5.67 -38.30
N SER A 65 34.91 -4.71 -39.20
CA SER A 65 34.74 -4.86 -40.65
C SER A 65 35.90 -5.59 -41.29
N THR A 66 35.64 -6.47 -42.26
CA THR A 66 36.53 -6.82 -43.35
C THR A 66 35.90 -6.38 -44.65
N LYS A 67 36.75 -5.76 -45.47
CA LYS A 67 36.51 -5.24 -46.82
C LYS A 67 36.19 -6.36 -47.81
N ASP A 68 35.37 -6.05 -48.80
CA ASP A 68 35.72 -6.30 -50.20
C ASP A 68 34.92 -5.39 -51.15
N ASP A 69 35.60 -5.04 -52.23
CA ASP A 69 35.30 -4.00 -53.19
C ASP A 69 34.35 -4.45 -54.31
N ASP A 70 33.92 -3.44 -55.08
CA ASP A 70 33.47 -3.39 -56.48
C ASP A 70 32.01 -3.74 -56.85
N ALA A 71 31.27 -2.71 -57.26
CA ALA A 71 30.84 -2.44 -58.64
C ALA A 71 29.83 -1.28 -58.76
N LYS A 72 30.31 -0.22 -59.28
CA LYS A 72 29.84 0.72 -60.35
C LYS A 72 28.32 0.87 -60.63
N LYS A 73 27.87 2.14 -60.43
CA LYS A 73 27.27 3.09 -61.41
C LYS A 73 25.81 2.92 -61.84
N ILE A 74 25.20 4.11 -61.82
CA ILE A 74 24.14 4.70 -62.67
C ILE A 74 22.74 4.63 -62.10
N PHE A 75 22.25 5.75 -61.56
CA PHE A 75 21.26 6.61 -62.14
C PHE A 75 21.06 7.86 -61.28
N ASP A 76 21.38 8.97 -61.88
CA ASP A 76 20.97 10.31 -61.49
C ASP A 76 19.47 10.43 -61.64
N ASN A 77 18.74 10.89 -60.63
CA ASN A 77 17.64 11.79 -60.86
C ASN A 77 17.25 12.57 -59.57
N LYS A 78 17.26 13.82 -59.78
CA LYS A 78 16.77 14.97 -59.02
C LYS A 78 15.66 14.71 -57.99
N THR A 79 15.99 15.22 -56.81
CA THR A 79 15.18 16.12 -55.96
C THR A 79 13.70 15.89 -55.81
N LEU A 80 13.30 15.50 -54.62
CA LEU A 80 12.20 16.11 -53.90
C LEU A 80 12.52 16.02 -52.40
N HIS A 81 12.96 17.15 -51.83
CA HIS A 81 12.97 17.35 -50.39
C HIS A 81 11.50 17.41 -49.94
N CYS A 82 10.96 16.30 -49.49
CA CYS A 82 9.81 16.29 -48.63
C CYS A 82 10.36 16.14 -47.21
N GLY A 83 10.75 17.26 -46.66
CA GLY A 83 11.03 17.38 -45.22
C GLY A 83 9.69 17.28 -44.48
N THR A 84 9.24 16.06 -44.24
CA THR A 84 8.36 15.80 -43.11
C THR A 84 9.25 15.70 -41.87
N GLU A 85 9.55 16.86 -41.27
CA GLU A 85 9.88 16.89 -39.86
C GLU A 85 8.66 16.24 -39.19
N SER A 86 8.86 15.05 -38.64
CA SER A 86 7.92 14.47 -37.68
C SER A 86 7.71 15.53 -36.61
N PRO A 87 6.46 15.86 -36.25
CA PRO A 87 6.23 16.75 -35.12
C PRO A 87 7.03 16.18 -33.94
N LYS A 88 7.95 16.94 -33.40
CA LYS A 88 8.50 16.65 -32.09
C LYS A 88 7.27 16.64 -31.20
N GLU A 89 6.90 15.47 -30.68
CA GLU A 89 5.97 15.41 -29.56
C GLU A 89 6.54 16.33 -28.50
N GLU A 90 5.92 17.47 -28.29
CA GLU A 90 6.15 18.30 -27.14
C GLU A 90 5.67 17.47 -25.95
N THR A 91 6.58 16.75 -25.31
CA THR A 91 6.30 16.07 -24.05
C THR A 91 5.78 17.13 -23.09
N GLN A 92 4.53 17.02 -22.73
CA GLN A 92 3.91 17.94 -21.78
C GLN A 92 4.77 17.95 -20.52
N ALA A 93 5.09 19.17 -20.04
CA ALA A 93 5.91 19.34 -18.85
C ALA A 93 5.18 18.94 -17.56
N TYR A 94 3.88 18.71 -17.63
CA TYR A 94 3.05 18.32 -16.50
C TYR A 94 2.02 17.27 -16.89
N SER A 95 1.60 16.48 -15.91
CA SER A 95 0.43 15.59 -15.99
C SER A 95 -0.47 15.83 -14.78
N LEU A 96 -1.76 15.70 -15.00
CA LEU A 96 -2.77 15.69 -13.95
C LEU A 96 -3.69 14.51 -14.23
N THR A 97 -3.76 13.59 -13.29
CA THR A 97 -4.65 12.43 -13.31
C THR A 97 -5.50 12.41 -12.06
N GLY A 98 -6.53 11.59 -12.03
CA GLY A 98 -7.38 11.50 -10.85
C GLY A 98 -8.16 10.21 -10.79
N LYS A 99 -8.68 9.92 -9.59
CA LYS A 99 -9.57 8.79 -9.33
C LYS A 99 -10.77 9.28 -8.54
N LEU A 100 -11.96 8.99 -9.05
CA LEU A 100 -13.21 9.17 -8.32
C LEU A 100 -13.72 7.79 -7.93
N THR A 101 -13.90 7.55 -6.62
CA THR A 101 -14.35 6.26 -6.10
C THR A 101 -15.62 6.45 -5.29
N GLU A 102 -16.63 5.65 -5.59
CA GLU A 102 -17.83 5.50 -4.79
C GLU A 102 -17.79 4.15 -4.09
N GLN A 103 -17.81 4.14 -2.75
CA GLN A 103 -17.68 2.94 -1.92
C GLN A 103 -18.90 2.80 -1.01
N THR A 104 -19.40 1.58 -0.87
CA THR A 104 -20.39 1.22 0.14
C THR A 104 -19.93 0.02 0.95
N ALA A 105 -20.31 -0.02 2.21
CA ALA A 105 -20.12 -1.17 3.10
C ALA A 105 -21.42 -1.51 3.81
N TYR A 106 -21.67 -2.80 3.94
CA TYR A 106 -22.83 -3.36 4.65
C TYR A 106 -22.34 -4.30 5.73
N SER A 107 -22.55 -3.93 7.00
CA SER A 107 -22.28 -4.78 8.16
C SER A 107 -23.50 -5.70 8.40
N TYR A 108 -23.27 -7.01 8.44
CA TYR A 108 -24.33 -8.00 8.62
C TYR A 108 -24.37 -8.61 10.02
N SER A 109 -23.47 -8.19 10.91
CA SER A 109 -23.37 -8.66 12.29
C SER A 109 -23.14 -7.56 13.32
N GLY A 110 -23.00 -6.29 12.90
CA GLY A 110 -22.80 -5.15 13.80
C GLY A 110 -24.05 -4.71 14.54
N ASP A 111 -23.86 -3.85 15.55
CA ASP A 111 -24.91 -3.23 16.35
C ASP A 111 -25.23 -1.80 15.86
N ASP A 112 -26.46 -1.29 16.12
CA ASP A 112 -26.85 0.12 15.84
C ASP A 112 -25.90 1.08 16.58
N PRO A 113 -25.31 2.09 15.93
CA PRO A 113 -25.58 2.60 14.59
C PRO A 113 -24.69 2.03 13.47
N HIS A 114 -23.85 1.03 13.73
CA HIS A 114 -22.87 0.49 12.78
C HIS A 114 -23.35 -0.77 12.04
N ASP A 115 -24.58 -1.20 12.28
CA ASP A 115 -25.25 -2.29 11.56
C ASP A 115 -25.69 -1.88 10.14
N GLU A 116 -26.09 -2.84 9.31
CA GLU A 116 -26.59 -2.62 7.96
C GLU A 116 -25.61 -1.79 7.11
N PHE A 117 -26.09 -0.75 6.41
CA PHE A 117 -25.22 0.15 5.66
C PHE A 117 -24.37 0.99 6.62
N SER A 118 -23.07 0.65 6.68
CA SER A 118 -22.08 1.26 7.60
C SER A 118 -21.16 2.28 6.90
N SER A 119 -21.23 2.41 5.56
CA SER A 119 -20.51 3.43 4.81
C SER A 119 -21.17 3.68 3.45
N LEU A 120 -21.22 4.94 3.04
CA LEU A 120 -21.54 5.38 1.68
C LEU A 120 -20.59 6.54 1.36
N LYS A 121 -19.38 6.20 0.91
CA LYS A 121 -18.24 7.11 0.84
C LYS A 121 -17.89 7.45 -0.61
N THR A 122 -17.91 8.73 -0.93
CA THR A 122 -17.36 9.28 -2.18
C THR A 122 -15.97 9.81 -1.90
N SER A 123 -14.96 9.39 -2.66
CA SER A 123 -13.59 9.86 -2.53
C SER A 123 -13.01 10.32 -3.87
N LEU A 124 -12.17 11.34 -3.81
CA LEU A 124 -11.43 11.89 -4.94
C LEU A 124 -9.94 11.91 -4.61
N LEU A 125 -9.15 11.30 -5.48
CA LEU A 125 -7.70 11.43 -5.50
C LEU A 125 -7.31 12.25 -6.72
N LEU A 126 -6.46 13.26 -6.56
CA LEU A 126 -5.85 14.02 -7.65
C LEU A 126 -4.34 13.87 -7.55
N ASP A 127 -3.70 13.49 -8.64
CA ASP A 127 -2.25 13.32 -8.78
C ASP A 127 -1.71 14.31 -9.81
N PHE A 128 -0.71 15.09 -9.41
CA PHE A 128 -0.07 16.09 -10.25
C PHE A 128 1.46 15.86 -10.28
N GLU A 129 2.02 15.74 -11.48
CA GLU A 129 3.46 15.66 -11.73
C GLU A 129 3.89 16.83 -12.62
N TYR A 130 5.03 17.43 -12.29
CA TYR A 130 5.69 18.44 -13.11
C TYR A 130 7.16 18.09 -13.35
N LYS A 131 7.57 17.98 -14.62
CA LYS A 131 8.93 17.66 -15.04
C LYS A 131 9.69 18.94 -15.36
N PHE A 132 10.72 19.25 -14.56
CA PHE A 132 11.60 20.39 -14.80
C PHE A 132 12.60 20.09 -15.93
N LYS A 133 13.03 21.12 -16.64
CA LYS A 133 14.03 20.99 -17.74
C LYS A 133 15.38 20.47 -17.28
N ASN A 134 15.73 20.60 -16.02
CA ASN A 134 16.98 20.10 -15.42
C ASN A 134 16.93 18.64 -14.97
N GLY A 135 15.83 17.91 -15.25
CA GLY A 135 15.66 16.50 -14.91
C GLY A 135 15.05 16.24 -13.55
N PHE A 136 14.78 17.29 -12.76
CA PHE A 136 14.00 17.14 -11.51
C PHE A 136 12.53 16.97 -11.83
N LYS A 137 11.81 16.32 -10.91
CA LYS A 137 10.36 16.19 -10.93
C LYS A 137 9.78 16.71 -9.62
N PHE A 138 8.63 17.34 -9.71
CA PHE A 138 7.77 17.61 -8.56
C PHE A 138 6.54 16.74 -8.67
N LYS A 139 6.24 16.00 -7.63
CA LYS A 139 5.04 15.14 -7.54
C LYS A 139 4.24 15.55 -6.33
N THR A 140 2.93 15.63 -6.49
CA THR A 140 2.02 15.87 -5.37
C THR A 140 0.69 15.21 -5.65
N ASN A 141 0.10 14.60 -4.62
CA ASN A 141 -1.26 14.11 -4.68
C ASN A 141 -2.07 14.56 -3.46
N ALA A 142 -3.36 14.72 -3.67
CA ALA A 142 -4.31 15.07 -2.64
C ALA A 142 -5.49 14.12 -2.68
N LYS A 143 -5.90 13.64 -1.52
CA LYS A 143 -7.04 12.75 -1.34
C LYS A 143 -8.08 13.44 -0.47
N GLY A 144 -9.34 13.38 -0.89
CA GLY A 144 -10.45 13.83 -0.06
C GLY A 144 -11.60 12.84 -0.14
N TYR A 145 -12.37 12.72 0.93
CA TYR A 145 -13.57 11.91 0.94
C TYR A 145 -14.67 12.51 1.81
N TYR A 146 -15.89 12.07 1.55
CA TYR A 146 -17.07 12.33 2.34
C TYR A 146 -17.91 11.06 2.44
N ASP A 147 -18.23 10.63 3.67
CA ASP A 147 -19.06 9.46 3.94
C ASP A 147 -20.48 9.93 4.33
N ALA A 148 -21.41 9.85 3.39
CA ALA A 148 -22.78 10.31 3.54
C ALA A 148 -23.61 9.49 4.53
N ILE A 149 -23.12 8.32 4.95
CA ILE A 149 -23.86 7.42 5.86
C ILE A 149 -24.15 8.10 7.19
N TYR A 150 -23.23 8.91 7.70
CA TYR A 150 -23.37 9.63 8.97
C TYR A 150 -24.54 10.61 8.97
N ASP A 151 -24.82 11.26 7.82
CA ASP A 151 -25.98 12.15 7.71
C ASP A 151 -27.29 11.38 7.42
N ILE A 152 -27.21 10.27 6.66
CA ILE A 152 -28.35 9.45 6.31
C ILE A 152 -28.93 8.74 7.54
N ARG A 153 -28.06 8.21 8.40
CA ARG A 153 -28.47 7.51 9.63
C ARG A 153 -28.75 8.46 10.80
N GLY A 154 -28.34 9.71 10.69
CA GLY A 154 -28.45 10.74 11.72
C GLY A 154 -27.17 10.87 12.54
N SER A 155 -26.48 12.01 12.39
CA SER A 155 -25.18 12.27 13.03
C SER A 155 -25.24 12.24 14.56
N GLU A 156 -26.42 12.45 15.14
CA GLU A 156 -26.64 12.38 16.60
C GLU A 156 -26.48 10.97 17.20
N LYS A 157 -26.39 9.94 16.38
CA LYS A 157 -26.16 8.56 16.82
C LYS A 157 -24.68 8.22 17.02
N TYR A 158 -23.79 9.06 16.52
CA TYR A 158 -22.34 8.84 16.51
C TYR A 158 -21.65 9.77 17.50
N SER A 159 -20.47 9.39 17.98
CA SER A 159 -19.65 10.27 18.81
C SER A 159 -19.05 11.41 17.98
N ASP A 160 -18.69 12.50 18.65
CA ASP A 160 -18.00 13.62 18.01
C ASP A 160 -16.65 13.16 17.41
N ASP A 161 -15.88 12.35 18.13
CA ASP A 161 -14.59 11.80 17.69
C ASP A 161 -14.74 10.97 16.41
N GLU A 162 -15.78 10.14 16.32
CA GLU A 162 -16.05 9.34 15.13
C GLU A 162 -16.44 10.22 13.92
N LEU A 163 -17.28 11.22 14.14
CA LEU A 163 -17.71 12.14 13.08
C LEU A 163 -16.53 12.98 12.56
N ASP A 164 -15.67 13.46 13.45
CA ASP A 164 -14.53 14.28 13.08
C ASP A 164 -13.49 13.49 12.28
N GLU A 165 -13.27 12.21 12.60
CA GLU A 165 -12.25 11.37 12.00
C GLU A 165 -12.73 10.58 10.77
N LEU A 166 -14.02 10.20 10.67
CA LEU A 166 -14.48 9.26 9.65
C LEU A 166 -15.51 9.82 8.67
N ARG A 167 -16.22 10.94 8.99
CA ARG A 167 -17.23 11.51 8.11
C ARG A 167 -16.63 12.17 6.88
N SER A 168 -15.56 12.94 7.03
CA SER A 168 -14.90 13.61 5.91
C SER A 168 -13.46 13.96 6.23
N GLU A 169 -12.61 13.86 5.23
CA GLU A 169 -11.21 14.25 5.35
C GLU A 169 -10.70 14.81 4.02
N VAL A 170 -9.80 15.77 4.08
CA VAL A 170 -9.01 16.24 2.93
C VAL A 170 -7.55 16.26 3.38
N GLU A 171 -6.71 15.50 2.71
CA GLU A 171 -5.31 15.35 3.04
C GLU A 171 -4.42 15.57 1.81
N LEU A 172 -3.37 16.39 1.96
CA LEU A 172 -2.23 16.38 1.05
C LEU A 172 -1.40 15.14 1.38
N PHE A 173 -1.45 14.13 0.51
CA PHE A 173 -0.81 12.85 0.74
C PHE A 173 0.69 12.96 0.42
N ASP A 174 1.10 12.81 -0.83
CA ASP A 174 2.49 13.05 -1.23
C ASP A 174 2.69 14.51 -1.66
N ALA A 175 3.87 15.06 -1.40
CA ALA A 175 4.30 16.35 -1.93
C ALA A 175 5.83 16.45 -1.85
N TYR A 176 6.53 16.06 -2.92
CA TYR A 176 7.98 16.02 -2.92
C TYR A 176 8.59 16.45 -4.26
N ILE A 177 9.86 16.80 -4.18
CA ILE A 177 10.73 17.00 -5.35
C ILE A 177 11.79 15.90 -5.36
N GLU A 178 12.04 15.33 -6.53
CA GLU A 178 13.06 14.30 -6.73
C GLU A 178 13.91 14.57 -7.95
N GLY A 179 15.12 14.01 -7.97
CA GLY A 179 16.04 14.09 -9.11
C GLY A 179 17.45 13.69 -8.76
N SER A 180 18.25 13.47 -9.80
CA SER A 180 19.65 13.08 -9.67
C SER A 180 20.53 14.30 -9.47
N LEU A 181 21.27 14.33 -8.36
CA LEU A 181 22.29 15.33 -8.07
C LEU A 181 23.60 15.01 -8.83
N THR A 182 23.89 13.71 -8.96
CA THR A 182 25.03 13.20 -9.74
C THR A 182 24.65 11.85 -10.37
N ASN A 183 25.52 11.26 -11.19
CA ASN A 183 25.30 9.91 -11.76
C ASN A 183 25.21 8.77 -10.72
N LYS A 184 25.46 9.06 -9.44
CA LYS A 184 25.47 8.08 -8.36
C LYS A 184 24.70 8.56 -7.12
N LEU A 185 24.07 9.71 -7.19
CA LEU A 185 23.40 10.29 -6.04
C LEU A 185 22.06 10.87 -6.48
N ASP A 186 20.99 10.27 -6.01
CA ASP A 186 19.63 10.75 -6.16
C ASP A 186 19.14 11.38 -4.86
N MET A 187 18.20 12.31 -4.99
CA MET A 187 17.60 13.01 -3.87
C MET A 187 16.09 13.01 -4.01
N ARG A 188 15.39 12.82 -2.88
CA ARG A 188 13.96 13.08 -2.76
C ARG A 188 13.71 13.87 -1.47
N LEU A 189 13.02 15.01 -1.57
CA LEU A 189 12.76 15.91 -0.46
C LEU A 189 11.28 16.30 -0.45
N GLY A 190 10.63 16.11 0.67
CA GLY A 190 9.23 16.43 0.90
C GLY A 190 8.46 15.28 1.53
N ARG A 191 7.13 15.39 1.51
CA ARG A 191 6.22 14.41 2.10
C ARG A 191 6.10 13.21 1.17
N GLN A 192 6.42 12.02 1.66
CA GLN A 192 6.54 10.79 0.87
C GLN A 192 6.40 9.54 1.74
N VAL A 193 6.10 8.41 1.11
CA VAL A 193 6.14 7.08 1.71
C VAL A 193 7.50 6.42 1.39
N VAL A 194 8.07 5.73 2.37
CA VAL A 194 9.25 4.86 2.22
C VAL A 194 8.93 3.49 2.78
N VAL A 195 9.10 2.46 1.98
CA VAL A 195 8.85 1.08 2.39
C VAL A 195 10.14 0.40 2.81
N TRP A 196 10.15 -0.15 4.01
CA TRP A 196 11.17 -1.06 4.50
C TRP A 196 10.57 -2.46 4.64
N GLY A 197 11.41 -3.49 4.54
CA GLY A 197 10.91 -4.88 4.64
C GLY A 197 10.56 -5.51 3.30
N ARG A 198 9.98 -6.70 3.35
CA ARG A 198 9.71 -7.58 2.21
C ARG A 198 8.35 -8.28 2.26
N SER A 199 7.68 -8.26 3.40
CA SER A 199 6.36 -8.86 3.53
C SER A 199 5.27 -7.86 3.17
N ASP A 200 4.31 -8.32 2.39
CA ASP A 200 3.14 -7.55 1.96
C ASP A 200 1.95 -7.74 2.92
N THR A 201 2.12 -8.58 3.96
CA THR A 201 1.03 -8.96 4.87
C THR A 201 1.31 -8.64 6.33
N ILE A 202 2.59 -8.63 6.76
CA ILE A 202 3.00 -8.43 8.16
C ILE A 202 4.19 -7.48 8.23
N ARG A 203 4.07 -6.37 8.94
CA ARG A 203 5.16 -5.39 9.14
C ARG A 203 6.10 -5.83 10.25
N ILE A 204 7.39 -5.87 9.96
CA ILE A 204 8.49 -6.12 10.90
C ILE A 204 9.49 -4.97 10.87
N THR A 205 10.17 -4.75 9.74
CA THR A 205 11.18 -3.69 9.57
C THR A 205 10.60 -2.40 9.02
N ASP A 206 9.38 -2.40 8.51
CA ASP A 206 8.70 -1.25 7.93
C ASP A 206 8.12 -0.33 9.01
N VAL A 207 8.94 0.60 9.51
CA VAL A 207 8.64 1.41 10.71
C VAL A 207 8.67 2.93 10.47
N ILE A 208 9.05 3.38 9.27
CA ILE A 208 9.24 4.82 9.00
C ILE A 208 7.91 5.55 8.84
N ASN A 209 6.96 4.92 8.15
CA ASN A 209 5.66 5.52 7.91
C ASN A 209 4.60 4.98 8.87
N PRO A 210 3.80 5.86 9.51
CA PRO A 210 2.63 5.43 10.27
C PRO A 210 1.54 4.88 9.35
N LEU A 211 0.51 4.25 9.93
CA LEU A 211 -0.58 3.65 9.19
C LEU A 211 -1.93 4.31 9.50
N ASP A 212 -2.84 4.28 8.54
CA ASP A 212 -4.26 4.53 8.76
C ASP A 212 -4.97 3.21 9.11
N ASN A 213 -5.09 2.92 10.40
CA ASN A 213 -5.73 1.72 10.93
C ASN A 213 -7.20 1.95 11.33
N ARG A 214 -7.80 3.07 10.95
CA ARG A 214 -9.17 3.43 11.39
C ARG A 214 -10.23 2.41 10.97
N ARG A 215 -10.01 1.70 9.87
CA ARG A 215 -10.88 0.60 9.38
C ARG A 215 -10.02 -0.64 9.09
N PRO A 216 -9.74 -1.49 10.08
CA PRO A 216 -8.86 -2.65 9.95
C PRO A 216 -9.32 -3.62 8.86
N ALA A 217 -8.38 -4.26 8.17
CA ALA A 217 -8.60 -5.29 7.14
C ALA A 217 -9.36 -4.85 5.87
N MET A 218 -9.79 -3.60 5.75
CA MET A 218 -10.55 -3.12 4.59
C MET A 218 -9.68 -2.91 3.34
N VAL A 219 -8.40 -2.61 3.51
CA VAL A 219 -7.43 -2.35 2.43
C VAL A 219 -6.14 -3.11 2.68
N ASP A 220 -5.30 -3.22 1.68
CA ASP A 220 -3.98 -3.83 1.81
C ASP A 220 -3.03 -2.91 2.60
N ILE A 221 -1.98 -3.48 3.18
CA ILE A 221 -1.02 -2.77 4.05
C ILE A 221 -0.32 -1.60 3.30
N GLU A 222 -0.14 -1.74 2.01
CA GLU A 222 0.46 -0.73 1.15
C GLU A 222 -0.34 0.57 1.13
N ASP A 223 -1.66 0.44 1.07
CA ASP A 223 -2.60 1.57 1.02
C ASP A 223 -2.83 2.22 2.40
N LEU A 224 -2.38 1.57 3.48
CA LEU A 224 -2.50 2.09 4.84
C LEU A 224 -1.40 3.09 5.19
N ARG A 225 -0.25 3.10 4.50
CA ARG A 225 0.88 3.95 4.87
C ARG A 225 0.56 5.43 4.71
N LEU A 226 0.83 6.18 5.75
CA LEU A 226 0.68 7.63 5.76
C LEU A 226 2.04 8.28 5.44
N PRO A 227 2.12 9.19 4.48
CA PRO A 227 3.36 9.85 4.13
C PRO A 227 3.81 10.81 5.23
N VAL A 228 5.12 10.99 5.35
CA VAL A 228 5.78 11.93 6.24
C VAL A 228 6.80 12.79 5.50
N ALA A 229 6.96 14.04 5.90
CA ALA A 229 7.97 14.92 5.32
C ALA A 229 9.37 14.46 5.71
N MET A 230 10.23 14.20 4.72
CA MET A 230 11.60 13.76 4.94
C MET A 230 12.55 14.23 3.82
N ALA A 231 13.85 14.23 4.14
CA ALA A 231 14.93 14.29 3.18
C ALA A 231 15.53 12.88 3.03
N LYS A 232 15.57 12.37 1.80
CA LYS A 232 16.14 11.06 1.44
C LYS A 232 17.21 11.26 0.37
N LEU A 233 18.36 10.60 0.54
CA LEU A 233 19.42 10.53 -0.44
C LEU A 233 19.72 9.07 -0.76
N ASP A 234 19.82 8.73 -2.04
CA ASP A 234 20.21 7.39 -2.51
C ASP A 234 21.59 7.47 -3.16
N TYR A 235 22.59 6.84 -2.53
CA TYR A 235 23.96 6.79 -3.03
C TYR A 235 24.30 5.38 -3.51
N PHE A 236 24.66 5.26 -4.78
CA PHE A 236 24.92 3.99 -5.46
C PHE A 236 26.42 3.69 -5.56
N VAL A 237 26.82 2.49 -5.04
CA VAL A 237 28.20 1.99 -5.05
C VAL A 237 28.23 0.52 -5.50
N GLY A 238 28.48 0.28 -6.77
CA GLY A 238 28.39 -1.07 -7.35
C GLY A 238 26.96 -1.61 -7.20
N ASP A 239 26.82 -2.79 -6.60
CA ASP A 239 25.55 -3.46 -6.36
C ASP A 239 24.90 -3.02 -5.04
N TRP A 240 25.43 -1.98 -4.39
CA TRP A 240 24.93 -1.47 -3.12
C TRP A 240 24.33 -0.08 -3.25
N ARG A 241 23.28 0.16 -2.49
CA ARG A 241 22.64 1.47 -2.28
C ARG A 241 22.69 1.82 -0.81
N VAL A 242 23.17 3.02 -0.50
CA VAL A 242 23.19 3.58 0.86
C VAL A 242 22.22 4.74 0.90
N THR A 243 21.21 4.66 1.74
CA THR A 243 20.09 5.61 1.81
C THR A 243 20.01 6.22 3.21
N PRO A 244 20.75 7.32 3.49
CA PRO A 244 20.51 8.13 4.67
C PRO A 244 19.21 8.93 4.51
N MET A 245 18.45 9.04 5.61
CA MET A 245 17.19 9.78 5.67
C MET A 245 17.11 10.61 6.95
N ALA A 246 16.43 11.73 6.84
CA ALA A 246 16.04 12.56 7.97
C ALA A 246 14.53 12.80 7.88
N VAL A 247 13.76 12.15 8.75
CA VAL A 247 12.31 12.37 8.86
C VAL A 247 12.10 13.64 9.67
N LEU A 248 11.42 14.61 9.07
CA LEU A 248 11.24 15.96 9.57
C LEU A 248 9.86 16.20 10.20
N GLU A 249 8.90 15.31 9.91
CA GLU A 249 7.54 15.36 10.42
C GLU A 249 7.33 14.18 11.37
N GLN A 250 6.94 14.46 12.62
CA GLN A 250 6.52 13.44 13.56
C GLN A 250 5.01 13.25 13.43
N ARG A 251 4.64 12.06 13.00
CA ARG A 251 3.27 11.64 12.78
C ARG A 251 3.10 10.22 13.27
N PHE A 252 1.96 9.90 13.86
CA PHE A 252 1.64 8.58 14.39
C PHE A 252 0.48 7.95 13.62
N SER A 253 0.31 6.65 13.79
CA SER A 253 -0.76 5.90 13.15
C SER A 253 -2.13 6.38 13.61
N LYS A 254 -3.06 6.54 12.65
CA LYS A 254 -4.46 6.80 12.95
C LYS A 254 -5.13 5.49 13.37
N ASN A 255 -5.65 5.45 14.59
CA ASN A 255 -6.37 4.30 15.13
C ASN A 255 -7.88 4.53 15.07
N PRO A 256 -8.72 3.49 15.20
CA PRO A 256 -10.16 3.66 15.22
C PRO A 256 -10.57 4.67 16.28
N PRO A 257 -11.34 5.73 15.94
CA PRO A 257 -11.75 6.77 16.87
C PRO A 257 -12.74 6.22 17.92
N PHE A 258 -12.81 6.90 19.05
CA PHE A 258 -13.76 6.57 20.10
C PHE A 258 -15.20 6.60 19.58
N GLY A 259 -15.97 5.58 19.92
CA GLY A 259 -17.36 5.42 19.48
C GLY A 259 -17.52 4.65 18.18
N SER A 260 -16.44 4.47 17.39
CA SER A 260 -16.50 3.67 16.16
C SER A 260 -16.62 2.17 16.46
N ALA A 261 -17.14 1.42 15.49
CA ALA A 261 -17.31 -0.04 15.58
C ALA A 261 -16.03 -0.81 15.93
N PHE A 262 -14.86 -0.26 15.59
CA PHE A 262 -13.57 -0.90 15.81
C PHE A 262 -12.82 -0.42 17.05
N ASN A 263 -13.41 0.51 17.83
CA ASN A 263 -12.84 0.96 19.09
C ASN A 263 -13.73 0.54 20.29
N PRO A 264 -13.41 -0.56 20.97
CA PRO A 264 -14.18 -1.04 22.10
C PRO A 264 -13.92 -0.27 23.41
N SER A 265 -13.09 0.78 23.37
CA SER A 265 -12.77 1.54 24.58
C SER A 265 -14.02 2.20 25.17
N PRO A 266 -14.23 2.15 26.49
CA PRO A 266 -15.33 2.85 27.13
C PRO A 266 -15.07 4.36 27.31
N ARG A 267 -13.93 4.87 26.86
CA ARG A 267 -13.51 6.26 27.02
C ARG A 267 -12.78 6.74 25.78
N ALA A 268 -12.92 8.03 25.48
CA ALA A 268 -12.16 8.71 24.44
C ALA A 268 -10.65 8.51 24.66
N THR A 269 -9.93 8.33 23.57
CA THR A 269 -8.47 8.25 23.57
C THR A 269 -7.92 9.66 23.79
N PRO A 270 -6.99 9.87 24.72
CA PRO A 270 -6.31 11.16 24.84
C PRO A 270 -5.53 11.53 23.58
N ASP A 271 -5.29 12.81 23.39
CA ASP A 271 -4.45 13.32 22.30
C ASP A 271 -2.99 12.87 22.45
N ASP A 272 -2.33 12.74 21.32
CA ASP A 272 -0.88 12.51 21.26
C ASP A 272 -0.11 13.76 21.68
N GLU A 273 0.98 13.59 22.42
CA GLU A 273 1.92 14.67 22.66
C GLU A 273 2.58 15.10 21.35
N SER A 274 2.72 16.41 21.14
CA SER A 274 3.34 16.94 19.92
C SER A 274 4.87 16.95 19.99
N TYR A 275 5.53 16.52 18.91
CA TYR A 275 6.98 16.45 18.80
C TYR A 275 7.48 17.19 17.56
N SER A 276 8.67 17.79 17.65
CA SER A 276 9.32 18.51 16.55
C SER A 276 10.77 18.07 16.28
N ASP A 277 11.19 16.97 16.87
CA ASP A 277 12.54 16.44 16.65
C ASP A 277 12.64 15.67 15.32
N VAL A 278 13.85 15.57 14.80
CA VAL A 278 14.16 14.87 13.56
C VAL A 278 14.47 13.41 13.88
N THR A 279 13.87 12.48 13.13
CA THR A 279 14.19 11.05 13.19
C THR A 279 15.26 10.72 12.16
N PRO A 280 16.49 10.36 12.57
CA PRO A 280 17.53 9.87 11.66
C PRO A 280 17.24 8.41 11.29
N ALA A 281 17.37 8.09 10.00
CA ALA A 281 17.21 6.73 9.51
C ALA A 281 18.25 6.42 8.42
N LEU A 282 18.65 5.14 8.34
CA LEU A 282 19.62 4.65 7.37
C LEU A 282 19.17 3.29 6.86
N SER A 283 19.18 3.14 5.53
CA SER A 283 19.06 1.85 4.84
C SER A 283 20.33 1.59 4.02
N VAL A 284 20.81 0.33 4.05
CA VAL A 284 21.91 -0.14 3.19
C VAL A 284 21.42 -1.41 2.50
N GLY A 285 21.16 -1.33 1.19
CA GLY A 285 20.65 -2.43 0.38
C GLY A 285 21.68 -2.94 -0.61
N GLY A 286 21.72 -4.24 -0.83
CA GLY A 286 22.50 -4.90 -1.88
C GLY A 286 21.60 -5.79 -2.73
N GLU A 287 21.71 -5.68 -4.06
CA GLU A 287 20.93 -6.45 -5.03
C GLU A 287 21.87 -7.33 -5.85
N PHE A 288 21.60 -8.64 -5.85
CA PHE A 288 22.44 -9.66 -6.47
C PHE A 288 21.60 -10.60 -7.31
N SER A 289 22.25 -11.42 -8.16
CA SER A 289 21.54 -12.39 -8.98
C SER A 289 20.81 -13.43 -8.12
N GLY A 290 19.48 -13.32 -8.05
CA GLY A 290 18.61 -14.26 -7.34
C GLY A 290 18.45 -14.00 -5.84
N TRP A 291 19.01 -12.94 -5.28
CA TRP A 291 18.77 -12.54 -3.90
C TRP A 291 19.08 -11.06 -3.65
N ASP A 292 18.43 -10.47 -2.67
CA ASP A 292 18.71 -9.14 -2.20
C ASP A 292 18.73 -9.11 -0.67
N VAL A 293 19.45 -8.14 -0.10
CA VAL A 293 19.54 -7.92 1.35
C VAL A 293 19.50 -6.45 1.68
N ASN A 294 18.80 -6.09 2.75
CA ASN A 294 18.79 -4.75 3.31
C ASN A 294 19.09 -4.78 4.80
N PHE A 295 19.78 -3.75 5.26
CA PHE A 295 20.05 -3.45 6.67
C PHE A 295 19.45 -2.09 6.99
N TYR A 296 18.82 -1.97 8.14
CA TYR A 296 18.11 -0.78 8.57
C TYR A 296 18.57 -0.34 9.97
N ALA A 297 18.64 0.96 10.17
CA ALA A 297 18.89 1.55 11.48
C ALA A 297 18.14 2.86 11.63
N THR A 298 17.43 3.06 12.72
CA THR A 298 16.75 4.32 13.03
C THR A 298 16.64 4.54 14.53
N GLN A 299 16.59 5.80 14.94
CA GLN A 299 16.15 6.21 16.27
C GLN A 299 14.88 7.04 16.09
N MET A 300 13.75 6.38 16.22
CA MET A 300 12.43 6.94 15.99
C MET A 300 11.63 7.06 17.29
N ARG A 301 10.48 7.73 17.24
CA ARG A 301 9.48 7.63 18.29
C ARG A 301 8.63 6.38 18.10
N ASP A 302 8.28 5.70 19.20
CA ASP A 302 7.43 4.52 19.16
C ASP A 302 6.02 4.90 18.67
N ASP A 303 5.59 4.31 17.55
CA ASP A 303 4.29 4.60 16.93
C ASP A 303 3.11 4.20 17.83
N ALA A 304 3.27 3.13 18.62
CA ALA A 304 2.20 2.67 19.52
C ALA A 304 1.97 3.62 20.69
N GLY A 305 3.01 4.29 21.17
CA GLY A 305 2.95 5.15 22.34
C GLY A 305 2.55 4.44 23.63
N TYR A 306 2.49 5.18 24.73
CA TYR A 306 1.99 4.73 26.03
C TYR A 306 1.33 5.88 26.77
N MET A 307 0.32 5.58 27.57
CA MET A 307 -0.40 6.61 28.34
C MET A 307 0.42 7.03 29.56
N SER A 308 0.70 8.32 29.67
CA SER A 308 1.34 8.92 30.83
C SER A 308 0.80 10.35 31.05
N LYS A 309 0.49 10.68 32.30
CA LYS A 309 0.00 12.02 32.71
C LYS A 309 -1.26 12.53 31.98
N GLY A 310 -2.05 11.61 31.42
CA GLY A 310 -3.30 11.95 30.72
C GLY A 310 -3.16 12.22 29.23
N GLU A 311 -1.98 12.00 28.65
CA GLU A 311 -1.67 12.09 27.22
C GLU A 311 -0.98 10.82 26.75
N ILE A 312 -1.01 10.55 25.44
CA ILE A 312 -0.22 9.50 24.83
C ILE A 312 1.17 10.03 24.54
N GLN A 313 2.18 9.39 25.12
CA GLN A 313 3.59 9.75 24.95
C GLN A 313 4.28 8.72 24.05
N HIS A 314 5.15 9.24 23.17
CA HIS A 314 5.93 8.46 22.22
C HIS A 314 7.43 8.63 22.51
N ASP A 315 8.00 7.74 23.31
CA ASP A 315 9.41 7.79 23.64
C ASP A 315 10.30 7.34 22.48
N LYS A 316 11.57 7.73 22.52
CA LYS A 316 12.54 7.35 21.49
C LYS A 316 12.93 5.89 21.61
N VAL A 317 12.81 5.17 20.52
CA VAL A 317 13.16 3.77 20.36
C VAL A 317 14.24 3.64 19.29
N THR A 318 15.28 2.88 19.57
CA THR A 318 16.29 2.50 18.57
C THR A 318 15.89 1.20 17.92
N MET A 319 15.80 1.17 16.58
CA MET A 319 15.57 -0.04 15.80
C MET A 319 16.77 -0.36 14.92
N LEU A 320 17.21 -1.63 14.99
CA LEU A 320 18.13 -2.24 14.03
C LEU A 320 17.42 -3.39 13.33
N GLY A 321 17.47 -3.42 12.02
CA GLY A 321 16.75 -4.43 11.22
C GLY A 321 17.53 -4.94 10.04
N SER A 322 17.06 -6.06 9.50
CA SER A 322 17.51 -6.62 8.24
C SER A 322 16.37 -7.33 7.51
N ALA A 323 16.43 -7.32 6.20
CA ALA A 323 15.49 -8.05 5.34
C ALA A 323 16.27 -8.75 4.22
N LEU A 324 15.84 -9.94 3.84
CA LEU A 324 16.47 -10.79 2.85
C LEU A 324 15.40 -11.46 1.98
N ASN A 325 15.60 -11.41 0.66
CA ASN A 325 14.87 -12.20 -0.31
C ASN A 325 15.81 -13.17 -1.01
N ILE A 326 15.33 -14.39 -1.26
CA ILE A 326 16.03 -15.40 -2.06
C ILE A 326 15.05 -16.00 -3.07
N LEU A 327 15.31 -15.79 -4.36
CA LEU A 327 14.53 -16.34 -5.45
C LEU A 327 15.17 -17.64 -5.96
N SER A 328 14.38 -18.70 -6.01
CA SER A 328 14.81 -20.00 -6.56
C SER A 328 13.70 -20.64 -7.40
N GLY A 329 13.82 -20.56 -8.72
CA GLY A 329 12.77 -20.96 -9.65
C GLY A 329 11.49 -20.18 -9.42
N SER A 330 10.39 -20.85 -9.09
CA SER A 330 9.10 -20.23 -8.78
C SER A 330 8.88 -19.95 -7.30
N TRP A 331 9.91 -20.06 -6.47
CA TRP A 331 9.84 -19.84 -5.03
C TRP A 331 10.59 -18.58 -4.63
N LEU A 332 9.98 -17.74 -3.81
CA LEU A 332 10.62 -16.61 -3.15
C LEU A 332 10.57 -16.84 -1.63
N LEU A 333 11.74 -16.92 -1.01
CA LEU A 333 11.89 -16.94 0.44
C LEU A 333 12.12 -15.53 0.92
N LYS A 334 11.32 -15.06 1.87
CA LYS A 334 11.42 -13.76 2.54
C LYS A 334 11.84 -13.96 3.99
N SER A 335 12.72 -13.12 4.51
CA SER A 335 13.08 -13.12 5.94
C SER A 335 13.30 -11.71 6.41
N GLU A 336 12.73 -11.37 7.57
CA GLU A 336 12.95 -10.09 8.23
C GLU A 336 13.31 -10.30 9.70
N LEU A 337 14.15 -9.40 10.22
CA LEU A 337 14.53 -9.33 11.63
C LEU A 337 14.60 -7.86 12.05
N ALA A 338 13.95 -7.50 13.16
CA ALA A 338 14.06 -6.19 13.78
C ALA A 338 14.25 -6.31 15.29
N HIS A 339 15.17 -5.53 15.83
CA HIS A 339 15.40 -5.41 17.27
C HIS A 339 15.11 -3.98 17.70
N PHE A 340 14.24 -3.84 18.71
CA PHE A 340 13.81 -2.58 19.29
C PHE A 340 14.36 -2.44 20.72
N ASP A 341 14.91 -1.28 21.06
CA ASP A 341 15.42 -0.95 22.39
C ASP A 341 14.85 0.40 22.85
N GLY A 342 14.26 0.45 24.05
CA GLY A 342 13.66 1.64 24.63
C GLY A 342 12.12 1.68 24.61
N LEU A 343 11.45 0.53 24.38
CA LEU A 343 9.98 0.46 24.38
C LEU A 343 9.42 0.70 25.79
N LYS A 344 8.34 1.48 25.88
CA LYS A 344 7.55 1.69 27.11
C LYS A 344 6.12 1.27 26.94
N TYR A 345 5.47 0.96 28.06
CA TYR A 345 4.10 0.47 28.10
C TYR A 345 3.29 1.20 29.18
N THR A 346 2.00 1.36 28.93
CA THR A 346 1.07 2.06 29.85
C THR A 346 1.03 1.43 31.25
N SER A 347 1.08 0.10 31.33
CA SER A 347 1.06 -0.64 32.59
C SER A 347 2.36 -0.53 33.39
N ILE A 348 3.50 -0.16 32.75
CA ILE A 348 4.82 -0.09 33.34
C ILE A 348 5.61 1.07 32.73
N THR A 349 5.41 2.29 33.21
CA THR A 349 6.01 3.50 32.67
C THR A 349 7.42 3.78 33.16
N ASP A 350 7.88 3.11 34.22
CA ASP A 350 9.17 3.31 34.88
C ASP A 350 10.28 2.36 34.38
N LYS A 351 9.94 1.45 33.46
CA LYS A 351 10.88 0.47 32.88
C LYS A 351 10.86 0.54 31.36
N GLU A 352 12.04 0.44 30.74
CA GLU A 352 12.19 0.25 29.31
C GLU A 352 12.33 -1.23 28.98
N PHE A 353 11.78 -1.62 27.84
CA PHE A 353 11.80 -2.99 27.34
C PHE A 353 12.50 -3.08 25.99
N LYS A 354 12.97 -4.27 25.67
CA LYS A 354 13.49 -4.64 24.36
C LYS A 354 12.59 -5.66 23.73
N ARG A 355 12.46 -5.60 22.40
CA ARG A 355 11.67 -6.56 21.62
C ARG A 355 12.46 -6.98 20.38
N THR A 356 12.38 -8.26 20.04
CA THR A 356 12.89 -8.77 18.78
C THR A 356 11.73 -9.35 17.99
N ASP A 357 11.55 -8.83 16.78
CA ASP A 357 10.55 -9.29 15.82
C ASP A 357 11.26 -10.01 14.68
N ALA A 358 10.75 -11.18 14.29
CA ALA A 358 11.28 -11.99 13.20
C ALA A 358 10.14 -12.45 12.30
N LEU A 359 10.39 -12.53 10.99
CA LEU A 359 9.45 -13.04 9.98
C LEU A 359 10.16 -14.01 9.06
N LEU A 360 9.45 -15.08 8.72
CA LEU A 360 9.76 -15.96 7.60
C LEU A 360 8.54 -16.01 6.67
N GLY A 361 8.77 -15.77 5.40
CA GLY A 361 7.75 -15.80 4.35
C GLY A 361 8.16 -16.71 3.21
N LEU A 362 7.21 -17.37 2.63
CA LEU A 362 7.37 -18.20 1.45
C LEU A 362 6.30 -17.85 0.42
N GLU A 363 6.74 -17.54 -0.79
CA GLU A 363 5.87 -17.20 -1.91
C GLU A 363 6.10 -18.18 -3.06
N TYR A 364 5.04 -18.56 -3.75
CA TYR A 364 5.07 -19.45 -4.88
C TYR A 364 4.26 -18.89 -6.06
N ASN A 365 4.92 -18.74 -7.21
CA ASN A 365 4.35 -18.26 -8.47
C ASN A 365 4.46 -19.27 -9.62
N GLY A 366 4.59 -20.56 -9.33
CA GLY A 366 4.71 -21.63 -10.34
C GLY A 366 3.38 -22.07 -10.96
N ILE A 367 2.25 -21.53 -10.53
CA ILE A 367 0.93 -21.71 -11.16
C ILE A 367 0.67 -20.47 -12.01
N ALA A 368 0.26 -20.68 -13.27
CA ALA A 368 -0.01 -19.56 -14.18
C ALA A 368 -1.03 -18.61 -13.56
N ASP A 369 -0.73 -17.32 -13.65
CA ASP A 369 -1.57 -16.22 -13.19
C ASP A 369 -1.99 -16.32 -11.70
N THR A 370 -1.20 -17.04 -10.88
CA THR A 370 -1.54 -17.28 -9.46
C THR A 370 -0.31 -17.13 -8.57
N LEU A 371 -0.46 -16.30 -7.55
CA LEU A 371 0.48 -16.10 -6.46
C LEU A 371 -0.09 -16.67 -5.17
N ILE A 372 0.70 -17.46 -4.46
CA ILE A 372 0.36 -18.00 -3.14
C ILE A 372 1.47 -17.59 -2.19
N SER A 373 1.14 -16.98 -1.06
CA SER A 373 2.11 -16.63 -0.03
C SER A 373 1.67 -17.07 1.37
N TYR A 374 2.67 -17.37 2.20
CA TYR A 374 2.49 -17.64 3.61
C TYR A 374 3.62 -17.00 4.40
N ASP A 375 3.25 -16.13 5.34
CA ASP A 375 4.15 -15.44 6.23
C ASP A 375 3.87 -15.85 7.68
N VAL A 376 4.91 -16.02 8.48
CA VAL A 376 4.82 -16.21 9.92
C VAL A 376 5.76 -15.25 10.63
N ALA A 377 5.23 -14.51 11.60
CA ALA A 377 5.99 -13.59 12.42
C ALA A 377 5.98 -13.98 13.90
N LEU A 378 7.10 -13.75 14.57
CA LEU A 378 7.28 -13.86 16.01
C LEU A 378 7.70 -12.48 16.54
N ARG A 379 7.03 -12.00 17.59
CA ARG A 379 7.43 -10.83 18.38
C ARG A 379 7.76 -11.28 19.79
N ALA A 380 9.02 -11.13 20.22
CA ALA A 380 9.51 -11.58 21.50
C ALA A 380 9.94 -10.38 22.36
N VAL A 381 9.26 -10.16 23.48
CA VAL A 381 9.61 -9.14 24.49
C VAL A 381 10.63 -9.73 25.46
N HIS A 382 11.78 -9.05 25.59
CA HIS A 382 12.84 -9.46 26.53
C HIS A 382 12.57 -8.90 27.92
N ASP A 383 13.04 -9.61 28.95
CA ASP A 383 12.83 -9.26 30.36
C ASP A 383 11.35 -8.98 30.67
N TYR A 384 10.48 -9.84 30.10
CA TYR A 384 9.04 -9.75 30.19
C TYR A 384 8.55 -9.64 31.65
N ASP A 385 7.49 -8.84 31.82
CA ASP A 385 6.82 -8.64 33.12
C ASP A 385 5.34 -8.94 32.94
N ASP A 386 4.77 -9.77 33.83
CA ASP A 386 3.38 -10.21 33.70
C ASP A 386 2.35 -9.06 33.72
N ARG A 387 2.73 -7.89 34.26
CA ARG A 387 1.88 -6.69 34.24
C ARG A 387 1.58 -6.20 32.81
N LEU A 388 2.41 -6.55 31.83
CA LEU A 388 2.20 -6.24 30.41
C LEU A 388 0.95 -6.92 29.82
N GLN A 389 0.41 -7.94 30.48
CA GLN A 389 -0.86 -8.55 30.11
C GLN A 389 -2.05 -7.59 30.31
N ALA A 390 -1.88 -6.57 31.16
CA ALA A 390 -2.89 -5.54 31.41
C ALA A 390 -2.90 -4.40 30.38
N GLU A 391 -2.00 -4.41 29.40
CA GLU A 391 -2.05 -3.48 28.27
C GLU A 391 -3.38 -3.61 27.51
N PRO A 392 -3.91 -2.52 26.94
CA PRO A 392 -5.20 -2.55 26.23
C PRO A 392 -5.29 -3.62 25.14
N MET A 393 -4.14 -3.96 24.54
CA MET A 393 -4.04 -4.97 23.49
C MET A 393 -3.46 -6.30 23.98
N GLY A 394 -3.15 -6.42 25.26
CA GLY A 394 -2.55 -7.60 25.87
C GLY A 394 -1.16 -7.92 25.27
N VAL A 395 -0.09 -7.45 25.91
CA VAL A 395 1.27 -7.74 25.44
C VAL A 395 1.72 -9.09 26.00
N LYS A 396 2.15 -10.01 25.14
CA LYS A 396 2.64 -11.34 25.50
C LYS A 396 4.16 -11.39 25.42
N GLU A 397 4.80 -12.27 26.18
CA GLU A 397 6.24 -12.54 26.07
C GLU A 397 6.62 -12.94 24.65
N ARG A 398 5.78 -13.78 24.00
CA ARG A 398 5.92 -14.20 22.60
C ARG A 398 4.58 -14.14 21.89
N GLY A 399 4.46 -13.22 20.96
CA GLY A 399 3.31 -13.06 20.08
C GLY A 399 3.59 -13.66 18.72
N TYR A 400 2.66 -14.44 18.17
CA TYR A 400 2.75 -15.01 16.84
C TYR A 400 1.66 -14.42 15.95
N GLN A 401 1.98 -14.24 14.68
CA GLN A 401 1.02 -13.84 13.64
C GLN A 401 1.31 -14.66 12.39
N HIS A 402 0.28 -15.16 11.77
CA HIS A 402 0.31 -15.94 10.54
C HIS A 402 -0.52 -15.23 9.48
N ALA A 403 -0.03 -15.16 8.25
CA ALA A 403 -0.80 -14.64 7.13
C ALA A 403 -0.68 -15.59 5.94
N PHE A 404 -1.80 -15.89 5.31
CA PHE A 404 -1.87 -16.67 4.08
C PHE A 404 -2.63 -15.85 3.04
N ARG A 405 -2.05 -15.69 1.85
CA ARG A 405 -2.65 -14.94 0.74
C ARG A 405 -2.64 -15.78 -0.53
N VAL A 406 -3.71 -15.69 -1.29
CA VAL A 406 -3.81 -16.17 -2.65
C VAL A 406 -4.32 -15.05 -3.54
N SER A 407 -3.66 -14.81 -4.65
CA SER A 407 -4.09 -13.85 -5.68
C SER A 407 -4.06 -14.57 -7.02
N SER A 408 -5.14 -14.46 -7.79
CA SER A 408 -5.23 -15.10 -9.11
C SER A 408 -5.88 -14.17 -10.11
N ASP A 409 -5.28 -14.07 -11.29
CA ASP A 409 -5.78 -13.31 -12.42
C ASP A 409 -6.54 -14.24 -13.38
N PHE A 410 -7.68 -13.78 -13.88
CA PHE A 410 -8.53 -14.49 -14.82
C PHE A 410 -8.88 -13.58 -16.00
N MET A 411 -9.32 -14.17 -17.12
CA MET A 411 -9.81 -13.42 -18.28
C MET A 411 -8.79 -12.40 -18.80
N ASN A 412 -7.52 -12.81 -18.95
CA ASN A 412 -6.40 -11.90 -19.31
C ASN A 412 -6.26 -10.71 -18.34
N ALA A 413 -6.29 -10.98 -17.05
CA ALA A 413 -6.20 -10.02 -15.94
C ALA A 413 -7.37 -9.02 -15.82
N THR A 414 -8.44 -9.19 -16.61
CA THR A 414 -9.68 -8.37 -16.47
C THR A 414 -10.37 -8.63 -15.13
N LEU A 415 -10.23 -9.84 -14.57
CA LEU A 415 -10.78 -10.21 -13.27
C LEU A 415 -9.65 -10.71 -12.37
N LYS A 416 -9.50 -10.06 -11.21
CA LYS A 416 -8.51 -10.43 -10.18
C LYS A 416 -9.23 -10.88 -8.93
N ALA A 417 -8.98 -12.12 -8.49
CA ALA A 417 -9.56 -12.66 -7.26
C ALA A 417 -8.48 -12.82 -6.20
N ASN A 418 -8.78 -12.36 -4.99
CA ASN A 418 -7.84 -12.33 -3.88
C ASN A 418 -8.47 -12.91 -2.62
N TYR A 419 -7.66 -13.58 -1.82
CA TYR A 419 -8.00 -14.04 -0.49
C TYR A 419 -6.82 -13.80 0.44
N LEU A 420 -7.09 -13.25 1.61
CA LEU A 420 -6.13 -13.04 2.69
C LEU A 420 -6.75 -13.50 4.00
N ILE A 421 -6.01 -14.27 4.79
CA ILE A 421 -6.34 -14.56 6.19
C ILE A 421 -5.13 -14.24 7.06
N SER A 422 -5.35 -13.52 8.15
CA SER A 422 -4.33 -13.20 9.15
C SER A 422 -4.80 -13.65 10.52
N LEU A 423 -4.07 -14.58 11.15
CA LEU A 423 -4.42 -15.19 12.43
C LEU A 423 -3.32 -15.00 13.45
N PHE A 424 -3.69 -14.84 14.71
CA PHE A 424 -2.79 -14.62 15.82
C PHE A 424 -2.72 -15.84 16.75
N GLY A 425 -1.61 -15.91 17.50
CA GLY A 425 -1.32 -17.03 18.39
C GLY A 425 -0.53 -18.16 17.75
N SER A 426 0.26 -18.89 18.56
CA SER A 426 1.09 -19.99 18.06
C SER A 426 0.31 -21.17 17.49
N LYS A 427 -0.98 -21.27 17.81
CA LYS A 427 -1.92 -22.27 17.27
C LYS A 427 -2.97 -21.65 16.35
N MET A 428 -2.82 -20.35 15.99
CA MET A 428 -3.80 -19.60 15.19
C MET A 428 -5.18 -19.49 15.88
N ASP A 429 -5.23 -19.46 17.21
CA ASP A 429 -6.43 -19.53 18.04
C ASP A 429 -6.70 -18.25 18.83
N GLU A 430 -5.93 -17.18 18.58
CA GLU A 430 -6.06 -15.89 19.28
C GLU A 430 -6.87 -14.86 18.49
N GLY A 431 -7.59 -15.30 17.45
CA GLY A 431 -8.38 -14.44 16.60
C GLY A 431 -7.60 -13.87 15.41
N GLY A 432 -8.24 -12.99 14.66
CA GLY A 432 -7.69 -12.41 13.47
C GLY A 432 -8.77 -11.88 12.53
N PHE A 433 -8.50 -11.91 11.24
CA PHE A 433 -9.47 -11.57 10.21
C PHE A 433 -9.21 -12.35 8.93
N GLN A 434 -10.23 -12.44 8.09
CA GLN A 434 -10.10 -12.88 6.71
C GLN A 434 -10.82 -11.92 5.76
N ARG A 435 -10.29 -11.81 4.53
CA ARG A 435 -10.84 -10.96 3.49
C ARG A 435 -10.79 -11.71 2.16
N ALA A 436 -11.93 -11.71 1.45
CA ALA A 436 -12.02 -12.21 0.09
C ALA A 436 -12.58 -11.10 -0.80
N TRP A 437 -11.92 -10.82 -1.93
CA TRP A 437 -12.38 -9.77 -2.83
C TRP A 437 -12.04 -10.07 -4.28
N VAL A 438 -12.84 -9.50 -5.17
CA VAL A 438 -12.68 -9.59 -6.61
C VAL A 438 -12.69 -8.19 -7.19
N LYS A 439 -11.68 -7.87 -7.99
CA LYS A 439 -11.63 -6.67 -8.82
C LYS A 439 -11.96 -7.05 -10.27
N TYR A 440 -12.83 -6.28 -10.91
CA TYR A 440 -13.24 -6.47 -12.29
C TYR A 440 -13.09 -5.16 -13.08
N ASP A 441 -12.32 -5.20 -14.16
CA ASP A 441 -12.15 -4.07 -15.07
C ASP A 441 -13.33 -4.03 -16.05
N ILE A 442 -14.23 -3.07 -15.82
CA ILE A 442 -15.49 -2.93 -16.58
C ILE A 442 -15.21 -2.31 -17.97
N ALA A 443 -14.37 -1.29 -18.00
CA ALA A 443 -13.97 -0.55 -19.19
C ALA A 443 -12.67 0.21 -18.89
N ASP A 444 -12.06 0.81 -19.91
CA ASP A 444 -10.88 1.66 -19.75
C ASP A 444 -11.13 2.73 -18.68
N GLY A 445 -10.30 2.71 -17.64
CA GLY A 445 -10.40 3.63 -16.51
C GLY A 445 -11.57 3.37 -15.55
N ILE A 446 -12.40 2.33 -15.75
CA ILE A 446 -13.51 2.01 -14.84
C ILE A 446 -13.34 0.59 -14.31
N PHE A 447 -13.25 0.44 -13.01
CA PHE A 447 -13.22 -0.87 -12.36
C PHE A 447 -14.17 -0.93 -11.16
N ALA A 448 -14.64 -2.12 -10.85
CA ALA A 448 -15.40 -2.42 -9.64
C ALA A 448 -14.64 -3.41 -8.77
N ASN A 449 -14.77 -3.24 -7.47
CA ASN A 449 -14.22 -4.15 -6.48
C ASN A 449 -15.36 -4.56 -5.52
N VAL A 450 -15.48 -5.86 -5.25
CA VAL A 450 -16.50 -6.42 -4.35
C VAL A 450 -15.83 -7.43 -3.45
N GLY A 451 -16.14 -7.38 -2.16
CA GLY A 451 -15.52 -8.29 -1.21
C GLY A 451 -16.28 -8.41 0.11
N VAL A 452 -15.74 -9.30 0.94
CA VAL A 452 -16.21 -9.54 2.31
C VAL A 452 -15.02 -9.53 3.25
N VAL A 453 -15.24 -9.03 4.46
CA VAL A 453 -14.31 -9.12 5.58
C VAL A 453 -15.03 -9.77 6.73
N ASP A 454 -14.36 -10.72 7.37
CA ASP A 454 -14.85 -11.47 8.52
C ASP A 454 -13.81 -11.39 9.66
N TYR A 455 -14.23 -10.96 10.84
CA TYR A 455 -13.38 -10.76 12.01
C TYR A 455 -13.52 -11.96 12.96
N ILE A 456 -12.43 -12.68 13.16
CA ILE A 456 -12.39 -13.95 13.88
C ILE A 456 -12.05 -13.69 15.34
N GLY A 457 -12.97 -14.00 16.26
CA GLY A 457 -12.74 -13.92 17.71
C GLY A 457 -11.67 -14.89 18.20
N GLY A 458 -11.20 -14.75 19.45
CA GLY A 458 -10.20 -15.63 20.06
C GLY A 458 -9.31 -14.99 21.13
N SER A 459 -9.27 -13.67 21.21
CA SER A 459 -8.64 -12.91 22.29
C SER A 459 -9.47 -11.66 22.57
N GLN A 460 -9.23 -11.00 23.70
CA GLN A 460 -9.96 -9.77 24.07
C GLN A 460 -10.02 -8.75 22.93
N ARG A 461 -8.91 -8.58 22.22
CA ARG A 461 -8.79 -7.65 21.09
C ARG A 461 -9.75 -7.99 19.96
N PHE A 462 -9.76 -9.25 19.52
CA PHE A 462 -10.57 -9.69 18.39
C PHE A 462 -12.01 -10.02 18.82
N ASP A 463 -12.21 -10.49 20.05
CA ASP A 463 -13.57 -10.71 20.58
C ASP A 463 -14.39 -9.42 20.63
N ALA A 464 -13.73 -8.28 20.84
CA ALA A 464 -14.40 -6.98 20.90
C ALA A 464 -14.83 -6.42 19.54
N ILE A 465 -14.28 -6.94 18.44
CA ILE A 465 -14.57 -6.46 17.07
C ILE A 465 -15.12 -7.56 16.15
N ARG A 466 -15.31 -8.79 16.64
CA ARG A 466 -15.72 -9.95 15.85
C ARG A 466 -17.09 -9.79 15.18
N ASP A 467 -17.93 -8.93 15.73
CA ASP A 467 -19.30 -8.69 15.22
C ASP A 467 -19.34 -7.55 14.18
N ASN A 468 -18.17 -7.13 13.63
CA ASN A 468 -18.06 -6.10 12.60
C ASN A 468 -17.90 -6.68 11.17
N ASP A 469 -18.33 -7.93 10.98
CA ASP A 469 -18.30 -8.57 9.67
C ASP A 469 -19.06 -7.77 8.63
N MET A 470 -18.47 -7.60 7.43
CA MET A 470 -19.06 -6.76 6.42
C MET A 470 -18.80 -7.23 4.99
N ALA A 471 -19.73 -6.89 4.12
CA ALA A 471 -19.51 -6.87 2.67
C ALA A 471 -19.24 -5.44 2.21
N PHE A 472 -18.40 -5.29 1.22
CA PHE A 472 -18.09 -3.99 0.63
C PHE A 472 -18.09 -4.06 -0.89
N MET A 473 -18.36 -2.92 -1.49
CA MET A 473 -18.27 -2.72 -2.93
C MET A 473 -17.75 -1.31 -3.20
N ASP A 474 -16.90 -1.16 -4.19
CA ASP A 474 -16.53 0.15 -4.71
C ASP A 474 -16.51 0.14 -6.25
N VAL A 475 -16.74 1.31 -6.83
CA VAL A 475 -16.57 1.57 -8.25
C VAL A 475 -15.68 2.78 -8.40
N THR A 476 -14.60 2.63 -9.14
CA THR A 476 -13.62 3.68 -9.38
C THR A 476 -13.56 4.06 -10.85
N TYR A 477 -13.52 5.36 -11.10
CA TYR A 477 -13.23 5.97 -12.39
C TYR A 477 -11.89 6.72 -12.34
N SER A 478 -10.97 6.33 -13.20
CA SER A 478 -9.65 6.96 -13.37
C SER A 478 -9.65 7.84 -14.62
N PHE A 479 -9.10 9.05 -14.57
CA PHE A 479 -9.10 10.01 -15.67
C PHE A 479 -7.79 10.78 -15.76
#